data_4d89be40e34e1a14c517e8364466b92e
#
_entry.id   4d89be40e34e1a14c517e8364466b92e
#
_cell.length_a   1.000
_cell.length_b   1.000
_cell.length_c   1.000
_cell.angle_alpha   90.00
_cell.angle_beta   90.00
_cell.angle_gamma   90.00
#
_symmetry.space_group_name_H-M   'P 1'
#
loop_
_entity.id
_entity.type
_entity.pdbx_description
1 polymer ?
#
loop_
_entity_poly.entity_id
_entity_poly.type
_entity_poly.pdbx_seq_one_letter_code
_entity_poly.pdbx_strand_id
1 'polypeptide(L)'
;VTDGRAGEAPGAGTGTDLARSAARGAATTTAARAVRIVVQIAGLVVLARLLTPEDYGLVAIVGTLAGVAELLRDFGLSNAAIQAPVVTAAQRSNLHWVNLGLGVLFAGAMVALAEPIADAFGNRDLVGVVRWMAVVVVLNSWATQYRAALSRDLRFTALATLEIVSLVVGTALAVVLAWQGWGYWALVAMQLLTAAVMCVGSTLQGGWWPQRFRRGVPLRSFLRFGSQVFAAQLLGYASRNVDTIVAGLRFGVPASGLYNRAFQLMAMPITQLTYPAGKVALPVLSRLQDDDARFERYLLRGQTVLLHALLPIVALVCALPEQIIDIALGPTWSQAAPILQILALGAFFEAANFSPSWVLQATGATGMLLRYTLVAKPLMIVLIVAGSQLGLEGIALGYAVGAALTWPLGLLWVRRVRAATARHLFLNGAVAVSGHIAIAACVAGVVRVLAPDSAWTALVVGAGTLAVVTALLALVWPAWRRGVLSLLWTVQLARARAGRPAR
;
A
#
# COMPACT_ATOMS: atom_id res chain seq x y z
N VAL A 1 -19.26 -27.77 -58.16
CA VAL A 1 -18.37 -26.62 -58.12
C VAL A 1 -18.52 -26.03 -56.73
N THR A 2 -17.62 -26.41 -55.84
CA THR A 2 -17.58 -26.03 -54.43
C THR A 2 -16.45 -25.00 -54.28
N ASP A 3 -16.81 -23.77 -53.95
CA ASP A 3 -15.85 -22.71 -53.67
C ASP A 3 -15.61 -22.65 -52.14
N GLY A 4 -14.47 -23.21 -51.70
CA GLY A 4 -14.03 -23.22 -50.32
C GLY A 4 -13.26 -21.91 -50.00
N ARG A 5 -13.89 -21.00 -49.32
CA ARG A 5 -13.15 -19.91 -48.64
C ARG A 5 -12.77 -20.36 -47.25
N ALA A 6 -11.53 -20.81 -47.12
CA ALA A 6 -10.87 -20.98 -45.83
C ALA A 6 -10.74 -19.58 -45.17
N GLY A 7 -11.36 -19.44 -43.99
CA GLY A 7 -11.18 -18.25 -43.14
C GLY A 7 -9.74 -18.18 -42.67
N GLU A 8 -9.02 -17.14 -43.06
CA GLU A 8 -7.70 -16.81 -42.53
C GLU A 8 -7.84 -16.53 -41.02
N ALA A 9 -7.17 -17.35 -40.22
CA ALA A 9 -6.96 -17.05 -38.79
C ALA A 9 -6.18 -15.74 -38.67
N PRO A 10 -6.53 -14.85 -37.71
CA PRO A 10 -5.79 -13.59 -37.49
C PRO A 10 -4.33 -13.93 -37.18
N GLY A 11 -3.43 -13.39 -37.99
CA GLY A 11 -2.01 -13.67 -38.05
C GLY A 11 -1.36 -13.68 -36.66
N ALA A 12 -0.68 -14.77 -36.34
CA ALA A 12 0.24 -14.90 -35.24
C ALA A 12 1.36 -13.87 -35.42
N GLY A 13 1.25 -12.74 -34.72
CA GLY A 13 2.31 -11.73 -34.64
C GLY A 13 3.63 -12.41 -34.27
N THR A 14 4.68 -12.11 -35.01
CA THR A 14 6.01 -12.67 -34.77
C THR A 14 6.43 -12.44 -33.32
N GLY A 15 7.17 -13.37 -32.70
CA GLY A 15 7.60 -13.28 -31.30
C GLY A 15 8.27 -11.93 -30.93
N THR A 16 8.80 -11.22 -31.95
CA THR A 16 9.36 -9.86 -31.84
C THR A 16 8.30 -8.79 -31.62
N ASP A 17 7.08 -8.93 -32.16
CA ASP A 17 6.00 -7.95 -32.00
C ASP A 17 5.34 -8.11 -30.61
N LEU A 18 5.21 -9.32 -30.11
CA LEU A 18 4.78 -9.61 -28.75
C LEU A 18 5.78 -9.08 -27.71
N ALA A 19 7.09 -9.26 -27.95
CA ALA A 19 8.13 -8.75 -27.08
C ALA A 19 8.17 -7.21 -27.06
N ARG A 20 8.00 -6.56 -28.22
CA ARG A 20 7.90 -5.08 -28.34
C ARG A 20 6.65 -4.54 -27.67
N SER A 21 5.51 -5.19 -27.83
CA SER A 21 4.26 -4.82 -27.19
C SER A 21 4.36 -4.95 -25.67
N ALA A 22 4.94 -6.05 -25.17
CA ALA A 22 5.20 -6.25 -23.74
C ALA A 22 6.19 -5.22 -23.18
N ALA A 23 7.26 -4.89 -23.90
CA ALA A 23 8.24 -3.89 -23.47
C ALA A 23 7.64 -2.48 -23.44
N ARG A 24 6.83 -2.09 -24.44
CA ARG A 24 6.10 -0.81 -24.43
C ARG A 24 5.07 -0.76 -23.30
N GLY A 25 4.32 -1.84 -23.09
CA GLY A 25 3.37 -1.95 -21.97
C GLY A 25 4.05 -1.82 -20.61
N ALA A 26 5.22 -2.44 -20.42
CA ALA A 26 6.01 -2.31 -19.19
C ALA A 26 6.56 -0.88 -19.01
N ALA A 27 7.05 -0.24 -20.06
CA ALA A 27 7.54 1.14 -20.01
C ALA A 27 6.42 2.13 -19.70
N THR A 28 5.25 2.00 -20.34
CA THR A 28 4.09 2.87 -20.09
C THR A 28 3.53 2.69 -18.67
N THR A 29 3.44 1.46 -18.16
CA THR A 29 3.00 1.21 -16.77
C THR A 29 3.99 1.74 -15.74
N THR A 30 5.30 1.67 -16.02
CA THR A 30 6.35 2.22 -15.14
C THR A 30 6.31 3.75 -15.13
N ALA A 31 6.19 4.39 -16.31
CA ALA A 31 6.05 5.83 -16.41
C ALA A 31 4.77 6.34 -15.73
N ALA A 32 3.65 5.66 -15.95
CA ALA A 32 2.38 5.94 -15.27
C ALA A 32 2.50 5.86 -13.74
N ARG A 33 3.21 4.87 -13.24
CA ARG A 33 3.47 4.72 -11.80
C ARG A 33 4.35 5.86 -11.25
N ALA A 34 5.39 6.26 -11.98
CA ALA A 34 6.24 7.38 -11.59
C ALA A 34 5.44 8.69 -11.52
N VAL A 35 4.62 8.98 -12.53
CA VAL A 35 3.73 10.15 -12.54
C VAL A 35 2.77 10.11 -11.34
N ARG A 36 2.14 8.96 -11.08
CA ARG A 36 1.26 8.78 -9.92
C ARG A 36 1.97 9.10 -8.60
N ILE A 37 3.19 8.58 -8.40
CA ILE A 37 3.98 8.84 -7.18
C ILE A 37 4.28 10.34 -7.05
N VAL A 38 4.71 10.99 -8.13
CA VAL A 38 5.00 12.43 -8.13
C VAL A 38 3.76 13.23 -7.76
N VAL A 39 2.61 12.95 -8.38
CA VAL A 39 1.34 13.64 -8.08
C VAL A 39 0.90 13.38 -6.64
N GLN A 40 1.04 12.15 -6.12
CA GLN A 40 0.72 11.84 -4.73
C GLN A 40 1.60 12.58 -3.74
N ILE A 41 2.91 12.67 -3.98
CA ILE A 41 3.84 13.38 -3.11
C ILE A 41 3.57 14.90 -3.20
N ALA A 42 3.47 15.45 -4.40
CA ALA A 42 3.18 16.86 -4.59
C ALA A 42 1.84 17.25 -3.96
N GLY A 43 0.79 16.46 -4.19
CA GLY A 43 -0.52 16.66 -3.56
C GLY A 43 -0.47 16.59 -2.03
N LEU A 44 0.27 15.60 -1.48
CA LEU A 44 0.46 15.48 -0.04
C LEU A 44 1.14 16.73 0.54
N VAL A 45 2.26 17.18 -0.05
CA VAL A 45 3.02 18.34 0.43
C VAL A 45 2.21 19.63 0.32
N VAL A 46 1.59 19.88 -0.83
CA VAL A 46 0.84 21.12 -1.07
C VAL A 46 -0.40 21.20 -0.16
N LEU A 47 -1.18 20.12 -0.11
CA LEU A 47 -2.40 20.10 0.69
C LEU A 47 -2.10 20.13 2.20
N ALA A 48 -1.02 19.49 2.68
CA ALA A 48 -0.66 19.53 4.08
C ALA A 48 -0.23 20.94 4.56
N ARG A 49 0.28 21.76 3.64
CA ARG A 49 0.63 23.17 3.94
C ARG A 49 -0.57 24.12 3.92
N LEU A 50 -1.65 23.74 3.27
CA LEU A 50 -2.89 24.52 3.16
C LEU A 50 -3.93 24.10 4.19
N LEU A 51 -3.86 22.89 4.70
CA LEU A 51 -4.86 22.27 5.57
C LEU A 51 -4.27 21.93 6.94
N THR A 52 -5.16 21.84 7.93
CA THR A 52 -4.81 21.56 9.32
C THR A 52 -4.82 20.06 9.65
N PRO A 53 -4.20 19.61 10.77
CA PRO A 53 -4.37 18.27 11.28
C PRO A 53 -5.83 17.85 11.51
N GLU A 54 -6.70 18.80 11.90
CA GLU A 54 -8.13 18.55 12.10
C GLU A 54 -8.83 18.24 10.78
N ASP A 55 -8.58 19.02 9.72
CA ASP A 55 -9.14 18.75 8.37
C ASP A 55 -8.82 17.35 7.90
N TYR A 56 -7.56 16.93 8.08
CA TYR A 56 -7.13 15.59 7.73
C TYR A 56 -7.69 14.51 8.65
N GLY A 57 -7.85 14.82 9.94
CA GLY A 57 -8.42 13.92 10.92
C GLY A 57 -9.86 13.53 10.60
N LEU A 58 -10.70 14.50 10.24
CA LEU A 58 -12.08 14.28 9.81
C LEU A 58 -12.15 13.30 8.64
N VAL A 59 -11.35 13.55 7.60
CA VAL A 59 -11.35 12.71 6.41
C VAL A 59 -10.68 11.34 6.65
N ALA A 60 -9.67 11.26 7.53
CA ALA A 60 -9.01 10.00 7.87
C ALA A 60 -9.94 9.04 8.62
N ILE A 61 -10.68 9.55 9.61
CA ILE A 61 -11.67 8.76 10.36
C ILE A 61 -12.73 8.23 9.41
N VAL A 62 -13.38 9.13 8.64
CA VAL A 62 -14.46 8.74 7.74
C VAL A 62 -13.94 7.88 6.58
N GLY A 63 -12.76 8.16 6.07
CA GLY A 63 -12.07 7.34 5.06
C GLY A 63 -11.82 5.91 5.53
N THR A 64 -11.48 5.74 6.81
CA THR A 64 -11.33 4.41 7.42
C THR A 64 -12.67 3.68 7.50
N LEU A 65 -13.73 4.35 7.90
CA LEU A 65 -15.09 3.76 7.94
C LEU A 65 -15.60 3.44 6.53
N ALA A 66 -15.43 4.37 5.58
CA ALA A 66 -15.78 4.15 4.18
C ALA A 66 -15.01 2.97 3.55
N GLY A 67 -13.74 2.78 3.91
CA GLY A 67 -12.96 1.63 3.46
C GLY A 67 -13.48 0.29 3.98
N VAL A 68 -14.04 0.23 5.19
CA VAL A 68 -14.77 -0.96 5.67
C VAL A 68 -16.01 -1.19 4.80
N ALA A 69 -16.80 -0.15 4.55
CA ALA A 69 -17.98 -0.23 3.68
C ALA A 69 -17.59 -0.71 2.26
N GLU A 70 -16.47 -0.23 1.73
CA GLU A 70 -15.95 -0.67 0.43
C GLU A 70 -15.56 -2.15 0.40
N LEU A 71 -14.93 -2.67 1.44
CA LEU A 71 -14.62 -4.09 1.55
C LEU A 71 -15.88 -4.95 1.64
N LEU A 72 -16.83 -4.52 2.46
CA LEU A 72 -18.12 -5.20 2.65
C LEU A 72 -18.92 -5.25 1.34
N ARG A 73 -19.00 -4.14 0.59
CA ARG A 73 -19.75 -4.08 -0.68
C ARG A 73 -19.11 -4.92 -1.79
N ASP A 74 -17.78 -4.97 -1.85
CA ASP A 74 -17.09 -5.79 -2.86
C ASP A 74 -17.16 -7.27 -2.52
N PHE A 75 -17.11 -7.61 -1.25
CA PHE A 75 -17.15 -8.99 -0.73
C PHE A 75 -16.22 -9.94 -1.50
N GLY A 76 -15.11 -9.43 -2.07
CA GLY A 76 -14.18 -10.15 -2.91
C GLY A 76 -14.72 -10.57 -4.30
N LEU A 77 -15.89 -10.05 -4.69
CA LEU A 77 -16.54 -10.41 -5.96
C LEU A 77 -15.74 -9.93 -7.18
N SER A 78 -15.06 -8.78 -7.07
CA SER A 78 -14.16 -8.30 -8.13
C SER A 78 -13.03 -9.28 -8.41
N ASN A 79 -12.37 -9.78 -7.35
CA ASN A 79 -11.29 -10.77 -7.49
C ASN A 79 -11.82 -12.08 -8.06
N ALA A 80 -13.00 -12.52 -7.63
CA ALA A 80 -13.66 -13.69 -8.16
C ALA A 80 -13.99 -13.54 -9.67
N ALA A 81 -14.47 -12.36 -10.09
CA ALA A 81 -14.75 -12.07 -11.48
C ALA A 81 -13.48 -12.04 -12.35
N ILE A 82 -12.35 -11.52 -11.81
CA ILE A 82 -11.07 -11.49 -12.53
C ILE A 82 -10.49 -12.91 -12.70
N GLN A 83 -10.61 -13.78 -11.70
CA GLN A 83 -10.01 -15.12 -11.71
C GLN A 83 -10.87 -16.18 -12.40
N ALA A 84 -12.17 -15.97 -12.52
CA ALA A 84 -13.07 -16.96 -13.15
C ALA A 84 -12.66 -17.23 -14.61
N PRO A 85 -12.57 -18.49 -15.07
CA PRO A 85 -12.21 -18.82 -16.44
C PRO A 85 -13.15 -18.18 -17.47
N VAL A 86 -14.45 -18.21 -17.19
CA VAL A 86 -15.50 -17.61 -18.02
C VAL A 86 -16.46 -16.81 -17.13
N VAL A 87 -16.82 -15.61 -17.56
CA VAL A 87 -17.87 -14.79 -16.94
C VAL A 87 -18.87 -14.44 -18.03
N THR A 88 -20.09 -14.96 -17.92
CA THR A 88 -21.16 -14.64 -18.87
C THR A 88 -21.67 -13.21 -18.69
N ALA A 89 -22.29 -12.65 -19.73
CA ALA A 89 -22.89 -11.30 -19.65
C ALA A 89 -23.94 -11.18 -18.53
N ALA A 90 -24.71 -12.26 -18.31
CA ALA A 90 -25.70 -12.32 -17.22
C ALA A 90 -25.04 -12.34 -15.84
N GLN A 91 -23.95 -13.13 -15.65
CA GLN A 91 -23.19 -13.15 -14.40
C GLN A 91 -22.56 -11.79 -14.12
N ARG A 92 -21.92 -11.15 -15.12
CA ARG A 92 -21.31 -9.82 -14.99
C ARG A 92 -22.35 -8.77 -14.57
N SER A 93 -23.53 -8.79 -15.21
CA SER A 93 -24.63 -7.89 -14.87
C SER A 93 -25.16 -8.13 -13.44
N ASN A 94 -25.33 -9.40 -13.05
CA ASN A 94 -25.79 -9.72 -11.70
C ASN A 94 -24.75 -9.34 -10.64
N LEU A 95 -23.46 -9.57 -10.89
CA LEU A 95 -22.37 -9.12 -9.99
C LEU A 95 -22.38 -7.60 -9.85
N HIS A 96 -22.61 -6.85 -10.94
CA HIS A 96 -22.73 -5.40 -10.90
C HIS A 96 -23.89 -4.95 -9.98
N TRP A 97 -25.09 -5.54 -10.14
CA TRP A 97 -26.25 -5.20 -9.32
C TRP A 97 -26.08 -5.59 -7.86
N VAL A 98 -25.39 -6.73 -7.57
CA VAL A 98 -25.06 -7.13 -6.19
C VAL A 98 -24.08 -6.12 -5.57
N ASN A 99 -23.01 -5.75 -6.25
CA ASN A 99 -22.07 -4.74 -5.75
C ASN A 99 -22.74 -3.38 -5.52
N LEU A 100 -23.58 -2.94 -6.45
CA LEU A 100 -24.33 -1.68 -6.31
C LEU A 100 -25.32 -1.73 -5.16
N GLY A 101 -26.10 -2.82 -5.04
CA GLY A 101 -27.07 -3.00 -3.97
C GLY A 101 -26.41 -3.02 -2.59
N LEU A 102 -25.30 -3.75 -2.44
CA LEU A 102 -24.49 -3.72 -1.21
C LEU A 102 -23.89 -2.32 -0.97
N GLY A 103 -23.42 -1.65 -2.02
CA GLY A 103 -22.90 -0.29 -1.91
C GLY A 103 -23.91 0.71 -1.41
N VAL A 104 -25.14 0.67 -1.95
CA VAL A 104 -26.26 1.51 -1.48
C VAL A 104 -26.66 1.17 -0.05
N LEU A 105 -26.70 -0.13 0.31
CA LEU A 105 -26.99 -0.57 1.66
C LEU A 105 -25.97 -0.02 2.68
N PHE A 106 -24.67 -0.18 2.40
CA PHE A 106 -23.63 0.29 3.33
C PHE A 106 -23.51 1.82 3.31
N ALA A 107 -23.70 2.48 2.19
CA ALA A 107 -23.80 3.94 2.14
C ALA A 107 -25.00 4.44 2.96
N GLY A 108 -26.16 3.79 2.87
CA GLY A 108 -27.33 4.07 3.71
C GLY A 108 -27.05 3.86 5.20
N ALA A 109 -26.36 2.78 5.54
CA ALA A 109 -25.91 2.52 6.92
C ALA A 109 -24.94 3.61 7.43
N MET A 110 -23.98 4.06 6.60
CA MET A 110 -23.11 5.19 6.94
C MET A 110 -23.90 6.46 7.22
N VAL A 111 -24.87 6.79 6.37
CA VAL A 111 -25.73 7.98 6.56
C VAL A 111 -26.56 7.86 7.83
N ALA A 112 -27.15 6.70 8.10
CA ALA A 112 -27.93 6.43 9.33
C ALA A 112 -27.07 6.50 10.60
N LEU A 113 -25.79 6.08 10.52
CA LEU A 113 -24.85 6.10 11.63
C LEU A 113 -24.06 7.42 11.72
N ALA A 114 -24.30 8.41 10.86
CA ALA A 114 -23.51 9.64 10.82
C ALA A 114 -23.52 10.42 12.15
N GLU A 115 -24.70 10.55 12.79
CA GLU A 115 -24.83 11.22 14.08
C GLU A 115 -24.19 10.40 15.23
N PRO A 116 -24.47 9.09 15.39
CA PRO A 116 -23.76 8.27 16.37
C PRO A 116 -22.24 8.29 16.21
N ILE A 117 -21.72 8.30 14.97
CA ILE A 117 -20.28 8.42 14.71
C ILE A 117 -19.78 9.79 15.19
N ALA A 118 -20.47 10.88 14.83
CA ALA A 118 -20.09 12.22 15.25
C ALA A 118 -20.06 12.38 16.78
N ASP A 119 -21.06 11.81 17.46
CA ASP A 119 -21.15 11.80 18.91
C ASP A 119 -20.01 11.00 19.55
N ALA A 120 -19.67 9.82 18.99
CA ALA A 120 -18.58 8.97 19.49
C ALA A 120 -17.20 9.67 19.40
N PHE A 121 -16.97 10.48 18.37
CA PHE A 121 -15.72 11.24 18.18
C PHE A 121 -15.80 12.68 18.71
N GLY A 122 -16.95 13.11 19.23
CA GLY A 122 -17.14 14.45 19.79
C GLY A 122 -17.01 15.61 18.78
N ASN A 123 -17.26 15.36 17.47
CA ASN A 123 -17.14 16.38 16.43
C ASN A 123 -18.29 16.30 15.41
N ARG A 124 -19.13 17.34 15.38
CA ARG A 124 -20.33 17.43 14.52
C ARG A 124 -20.03 17.56 13.04
N ASP A 125 -18.85 18.03 12.65
CA ASP A 125 -18.46 18.14 11.25
C ASP A 125 -18.37 16.76 10.55
N LEU A 126 -18.13 15.69 11.33
CA LEU A 126 -18.14 14.32 10.84
C LEU A 126 -19.44 13.93 10.17
N VAL A 127 -20.60 14.48 10.61
CA VAL A 127 -21.91 14.17 10.00
C VAL A 127 -21.91 14.52 8.51
N GLY A 128 -21.44 15.72 8.17
CA GLY A 128 -21.33 16.17 6.78
C GLY A 128 -20.37 15.30 5.98
N VAL A 129 -19.18 15.05 6.53
CA VAL A 129 -18.13 14.24 5.87
C VAL A 129 -18.63 12.81 5.62
N VAL A 130 -19.26 12.15 6.62
CA VAL A 130 -19.81 10.79 6.49
C VAL A 130 -20.87 10.72 5.39
N ARG A 131 -21.81 11.69 5.35
CA ARG A 131 -22.87 11.72 4.34
C ARG A 131 -22.31 11.83 2.91
N TRP A 132 -21.32 12.71 2.69
CA TRP A 132 -20.72 12.86 1.36
C TRP A 132 -19.79 11.70 1.00
N MET A 133 -19.08 11.12 1.96
CA MET A 133 -18.27 9.91 1.71
C MET A 133 -19.13 8.69 1.41
N ALA A 134 -20.39 8.63 1.89
CA ALA A 134 -21.33 7.60 1.48
C ALA A 134 -21.61 7.65 -0.05
N VAL A 135 -21.64 8.84 -0.65
CA VAL A 135 -21.75 8.99 -2.12
C VAL A 135 -20.54 8.39 -2.83
N VAL A 136 -19.33 8.58 -2.29
CA VAL A 136 -18.10 7.95 -2.83
C VAL A 136 -18.22 6.43 -2.85
N VAL A 137 -18.76 5.81 -1.79
CA VAL A 137 -19.00 4.36 -1.72
C VAL A 137 -19.95 3.89 -2.83
N VAL A 138 -21.01 4.63 -3.13
CA VAL A 138 -21.95 4.31 -4.22
C VAL A 138 -21.27 4.44 -5.59
N LEU A 139 -20.53 5.52 -5.84
CA LEU A 139 -19.81 5.74 -7.11
C LEU A 139 -18.77 4.63 -7.37
N ASN A 140 -18.01 4.27 -6.33
CA ASN A 140 -17.06 3.19 -6.41
C ASN A 140 -17.75 1.83 -6.62
N SER A 141 -18.94 1.62 -6.04
CA SER A 141 -19.74 0.40 -6.24
C SER A 141 -20.14 0.23 -7.69
N TRP A 142 -20.60 1.29 -8.33
CA TRP A 142 -20.90 1.30 -9.75
C TRP A 142 -19.68 0.96 -10.60
N ALA A 143 -18.52 1.59 -10.33
CA ALA A 143 -17.30 1.43 -11.10
C ALA A 143 -16.64 0.03 -10.97
N THR A 144 -16.93 -0.70 -9.89
CA THR A 144 -16.21 -1.92 -9.50
C THR A 144 -16.16 -2.98 -10.60
N GLN A 145 -17.31 -3.36 -11.17
CA GLN A 145 -17.35 -4.42 -12.18
C GLN A 145 -16.80 -3.98 -13.54
N TYR A 146 -16.86 -2.69 -13.86
CA TYR A 146 -16.20 -2.14 -15.04
C TYR A 146 -14.67 -2.21 -14.92
N ARG A 147 -14.12 -1.85 -13.76
CA ARG A 147 -12.68 -1.98 -13.48
C ARG A 147 -12.23 -3.45 -13.49
N ALA A 148 -13.02 -4.36 -12.94
CA ALA A 148 -12.75 -5.80 -12.98
C ALA A 148 -12.74 -6.33 -14.44
N ALA A 149 -13.70 -5.88 -15.28
CA ALA A 149 -13.73 -6.24 -16.69
C ALA A 149 -12.51 -5.71 -17.44
N LEU A 150 -12.14 -4.43 -17.28
CA LEU A 150 -10.94 -3.86 -17.90
C LEU A 150 -9.67 -4.60 -17.48
N SER A 151 -9.57 -5.01 -16.20
CA SER A 151 -8.44 -5.80 -15.70
C SER A 151 -8.41 -7.20 -16.32
N ARG A 152 -9.59 -7.86 -16.43
CA ARG A 152 -9.74 -9.16 -17.05
C ARG A 152 -9.36 -9.16 -18.53
N ASP A 153 -9.75 -8.10 -19.25
CA ASP A 153 -9.47 -7.90 -20.67
C ASP A 153 -8.03 -7.38 -20.91
N LEU A 154 -7.18 -7.40 -19.86
CA LEU A 154 -5.78 -6.94 -19.87
C LEU A 154 -5.60 -5.50 -20.36
N ARG A 155 -6.64 -4.66 -20.28
CA ARG A 155 -6.62 -3.24 -20.65
C ARG A 155 -5.98 -2.37 -19.55
N PHE A 156 -4.78 -2.76 -19.13
CA PHE A 156 -4.07 -2.11 -18.02
C PHE A 156 -3.71 -0.65 -18.30
N THR A 157 -3.43 -0.29 -19.56
CA THR A 157 -3.17 1.10 -19.94
C THR A 157 -4.40 1.98 -19.70
N ALA A 158 -5.59 1.48 -20.05
CA ALA A 158 -6.84 2.18 -19.81
C ALA A 158 -7.08 2.43 -18.30
N LEU A 159 -6.88 1.39 -17.48
CA LEU A 159 -6.99 1.50 -16.02
C LEU A 159 -5.97 2.49 -15.45
N ALA A 160 -4.70 2.40 -15.86
CA ALA A 160 -3.65 3.29 -15.38
C ALA A 160 -3.92 4.74 -15.77
N THR A 161 -4.39 5.00 -16.99
CA THR A 161 -4.76 6.35 -17.44
C THR A 161 -5.92 6.91 -16.62
N LEU A 162 -6.97 6.11 -16.38
CA LEU A 162 -8.09 6.52 -15.54
C LEU A 162 -7.66 6.81 -14.10
N GLU A 163 -6.79 5.98 -13.52
CA GLU A 163 -6.25 6.20 -12.17
C GLU A 163 -5.44 7.50 -12.08
N ILE A 164 -4.62 7.81 -13.09
CA ILE A 164 -3.84 9.05 -13.10
C ILE A 164 -4.74 10.25 -13.31
N VAL A 165 -5.64 10.22 -14.30
CA VAL A 165 -6.52 11.34 -14.61
C VAL A 165 -7.42 11.66 -13.40
N SER A 166 -8.03 10.64 -12.78
CA SER A 166 -8.87 10.83 -11.60
C SER A 166 -8.08 11.43 -10.42
N LEU A 167 -6.86 10.95 -10.20
CA LEU A 167 -5.97 11.46 -9.15
C LEU A 167 -5.56 12.91 -9.42
N VAL A 168 -5.11 13.22 -10.64
CA VAL A 168 -4.66 14.58 -11.01
C VAL A 168 -5.80 15.58 -10.90
N VAL A 169 -6.96 15.26 -11.49
CA VAL A 169 -8.13 16.14 -11.48
C VAL A 169 -8.67 16.33 -10.06
N GLY A 170 -8.76 15.24 -9.28
CA GLY A 170 -9.18 15.31 -7.87
C GLY A 170 -8.21 16.14 -7.01
N THR A 171 -6.91 15.90 -7.15
CA THR A 171 -5.88 16.65 -6.39
C THR A 171 -5.85 18.13 -6.80
N ALA A 172 -5.95 18.43 -8.09
CA ALA A 172 -5.99 19.82 -8.57
C ALA A 172 -7.20 20.58 -8.01
N LEU A 173 -8.40 19.97 -8.01
CA LEU A 173 -9.58 20.55 -7.37
C LEU A 173 -9.34 20.80 -5.88
N ALA A 174 -8.78 19.81 -5.16
CA ALA A 174 -8.52 19.96 -3.74
C ALA A 174 -7.56 21.10 -3.44
N VAL A 175 -6.50 21.28 -4.22
CA VAL A 175 -5.54 22.39 -4.05
C VAL A 175 -6.25 23.74 -4.25
N VAL A 176 -7.08 23.87 -5.29
CA VAL A 176 -7.84 25.09 -5.54
C VAL A 176 -8.80 25.41 -4.39
N LEU A 177 -9.57 24.42 -3.93
CA LEU A 177 -10.53 24.60 -2.83
C LEU A 177 -9.83 24.88 -1.50
N ALA A 178 -8.71 24.17 -1.21
CA ALA A 178 -7.93 24.40 0.01
C ALA A 178 -7.34 25.81 0.01
N TRP A 179 -6.84 26.29 -1.14
CA TRP A 179 -6.35 27.67 -1.27
C TRP A 179 -7.45 28.73 -1.08
N GLN A 180 -8.69 28.40 -1.45
CA GLN A 180 -9.85 29.25 -1.19
C GLN A 180 -10.38 29.17 0.27
N GLY A 181 -9.75 28.34 1.13
CA GLY A 181 -10.11 28.24 2.54
C GLY A 181 -11.28 27.29 2.84
N TRP A 182 -11.60 26.33 1.95
CA TRP A 182 -12.68 25.37 2.17
C TRP A 182 -12.37 24.29 3.22
N GLY A 183 -11.15 24.28 3.81
CA GLY A 183 -10.73 23.35 4.85
C GLY A 183 -10.92 21.87 4.42
N TYR A 184 -11.44 21.05 5.31
CA TYR A 184 -11.66 19.62 5.06
C TYR A 184 -12.56 19.30 3.85
N TRP A 185 -13.43 20.25 3.43
CA TRP A 185 -14.26 20.08 2.25
C TRP A 185 -13.45 19.93 0.96
N ALA A 186 -12.26 20.50 0.91
CA ALA A 186 -11.33 20.30 -0.21
C ALA A 186 -10.96 18.83 -0.37
N LEU A 187 -10.70 18.12 0.74
CA LEU A 187 -10.38 16.68 0.73
C LEU A 187 -11.61 15.82 0.40
N VAL A 188 -12.79 16.20 0.88
CA VAL A 188 -14.04 15.51 0.52
C VAL A 188 -14.33 15.67 -0.97
N ALA A 189 -14.20 16.89 -1.52
CA ALA A 189 -14.38 17.15 -2.95
C ALA A 189 -13.35 16.39 -3.81
N MET A 190 -12.09 16.27 -3.35
CA MET A 190 -11.08 15.43 -4.00
C MET A 190 -11.55 13.98 -4.15
N GLN A 191 -12.06 13.39 -3.06
CA GLN A 191 -12.52 12.02 -3.05
C GLN A 191 -13.73 11.80 -3.95
N LEU A 192 -14.70 12.73 -3.89
CA LEU A 192 -15.89 12.71 -4.73
C LEU A 192 -15.55 12.82 -6.21
N LEU A 193 -14.72 13.80 -6.59
CA LEU A 193 -14.35 13.99 -8.00
C LEU A 193 -13.50 12.82 -8.50
N THR A 194 -12.56 12.31 -7.69
CA THR A 194 -11.77 11.12 -8.04
C THR A 194 -12.67 9.92 -8.29
N ALA A 195 -13.65 9.66 -7.42
CA ALA A 195 -14.60 8.58 -7.58
C ALA A 195 -15.53 8.80 -8.79
N ALA A 196 -15.98 10.03 -9.03
CA ALA A 196 -16.86 10.37 -10.16
C ALA A 196 -16.11 10.17 -11.50
N VAL A 197 -14.90 10.69 -11.63
CA VAL A 197 -14.07 10.51 -12.84
C VAL A 197 -13.76 9.04 -13.09
N MET A 198 -13.43 8.28 -12.03
CA MET A 198 -13.22 6.85 -12.12
C MET A 198 -14.51 6.11 -12.53
N CYS A 199 -15.64 6.46 -11.96
CA CYS A 199 -16.94 5.89 -12.26
C CYS A 199 -17.32 6.12 -13.73
N VAL A 200 -17.35 7.38 -14.18
CA VAL A 200 -17.68 7.76 -15.55
C VAL A 200 -16.68 7.16 -16.54
N GLY A 201 -15.40 7.33 -16.29
CA GLY A 201 -14.33 6.86 -17.18
C GLY A 201 -14.30 5.33 -17.33
N SER A 202 -14.49 4.57 -16.25
CA SER A 202 -14.55 3.12 -16.33
C SER A 202 -15.81 2.60 -17.01
N THR A 203 -16.93 3.29 -16.87
CA THR A 203 -18.20 2.98 -17.56
C THR A 203 -18.06 3.21 -19.06
N LEU A 204 -17.53 4.36 -19.47
CA LEU A 204 -17.34 4.69 -20.90
C LEU A 204 -16.34 3.72 -21.56
N GLN A 205 -15.26 3.36 -20.87
CA GLN A 205 -14.26 2.43 -21.41
C GLN A 205 -14.66 0.96 -21.30
N GLY A 206 -15.64 0.64 -20.44
CA GLY A 206 -16.08 -0.73 -20.21
C GLY A 206 -16.75 -1.38 -21.43
N GLY A 207 -17.37 -0.58 -22.31
CA GLY A 207 -17.97 -1.07 -23.57
C GLY A 207 -19.18 -1.99 -23.38
N TRP A 208 -19.82 -1.98 -22.20
CA TRP A 208 -21.01 -2.77 -21.92
C TRP A 208 -21.94 -2.02 -20.96
N TRP A 209 -23.24 -2.41 -20.99
CA TRP A 209 -24.24 -1.93 -20.05
C TRP A 209 -24.83 -3.09 -19.25
N PRO A 210 -25.14 -2.92 -17.96
CA PRO A 210 -25.70 -3.95 -17.12
C PRO A 210 -27.12 -4.28 -17.62
N GLN A 211 -27.35 -5.56 -17.90
CA GLN A 211 -28.69 -6.09 -18.18
C GLN A 211 -29.51 -6.12 -16.89
N ARG A 212 -30.82 -6.30 -17.00
CA ARG A 212 -31.68 -6.53 -15.84
C ARG A 212 -31.18 -7.72 -15.02
N PHE A 213 -31.31 -7.63 -13.70
CA PHE A 213 -30.97 -8.74 -12.82
C PHE A 213 -31.77 -9.97 -13.17
N ARG A 214 -31.09 -11.10 -13.39
CA ARG A 214 -31.71 -12.38 -13.76
C ARG A 214 -31.62 -13.38 -12.62
N ARG A 215 -32.76 -13.81 -12.10
CA ARG A 215 -32.85 -14.89 -11.12
C ARG A 215 -32.36 -16.21 -11.75
N GLY A 216 -31.75 -17.09 -10.93
CA GLY A 216 -31.28 -18.41 -11.41
C GLY A 216 -29.88 -18.42 -12.05
N VAL A 217 -29.22 -17.27 -12.24
CA VAL A 217 -27.82 -17.24 -12.69
C VAL A 217 -26.91 -17.69 -11.53
N PRO A 218 -26.03 -18.72 -11.73
CA PRO A 218 -25.23 -19.28 -10.66
C PRO A 218 -24.12 -18.30 -10.24
N LEU A 219 -24.22 -17.73 -9.03
CA LEU A 219 -23.22 -16.87 -8.41
C LEU A 219 -22.50 -17.55 -7.22
N ARG A 220 -22.90 -18.77 -6.87
CA ARG A 220 -22.40 -19.46 -5.66
C ARG A 220 -20.89 -19.60 -5.63
N SER A 221 -20.25 -19.87 -6.78
CA SER A 221 -18.78 -19.97 -6.88
C SER A 221 -18.09 -18.64 -6.59
N PHE A 222 -18.65 -17.52 -7.10
CA PHE A 222 -18.15 -16.16 -6.87
C PHE A 222 -18.29 -15.77 -5.39
N LEU A 223 -19.43 -16.05 -4.77
CA LEU A 223 -19.68 -15.77 -3.37
C LEU A 223 -18.78 -16.60 -2.44
N ARG A 224 -18.60 -17.89 -2.72
CA ARG A 224 -17.72 -18.76 -1.93
C ARG A 224 -16.25 -18.30 -2.00
N PHE A 225 -15.75 -18.01 -3.18
CA PHE A 225 -14.38 -17.49 -3.35
C PHE A 225 -14.26 -16.10 -2.73
N GLY A 226 -15.23 -15.22 -2.99
CA GLY A 226 -15.27 -13.87 -2.47
C GLY A 226 -15.24 -13.81 -0.94
N SER A 227 -16.02 -14.65 -0.25
CA SER A 227 -16.03 -14.69 1.22
C SER A 227 -14.69 -15.04 1.85
N GLN A 228 -13.90 -15.92 1.22
CA GLN A 228 -12.57 -16.28 1.70
C GLN A 228 -11.58 -15.11 1.54
N VAL A 229 -11.62 -14.43 0.39
CA VAL A 229 -10.81 -13.24 0.12
C VAL A 229 -11.21 -12.09 1.02
N PHE A 230 -12.50 -11.88 1.23
CA PHE A 230 -13.07 -10.84 2.08
C PHE A 230 -12.59 -10.96 3.54
N ALA A 231 -12.69 -12.15 4.14
CA ALA A 231 -12.26 -12.35 5.52
C ALA A 231 -10.79 -11.97 5.75
N ALA A 232 -9.91 -12.38 4.83
CA ALA A 232 -8.50 -12.03 4.88
C ALA A 232 -8.25 -10.52 4.70
N GLN A 233 -8.98 -9.88 3.77
CA GLN A 233 -8.88 -8.44 3.53
C GLN A 233 -9.40 -7.61 4.71
N LEU A 234 -10.52 -8.01 5.30
CA LEU A 234 -11.11 -7.32 6.46
C LEU A 234 -10.17 -7.31 7.66
N LEU A 235 -9.58 -8.46 8.00
CA LEU A 235 -8.61 -8.55 9.09
C LEU A 235 -7.36 -7.71 8.80
N GLY A 236 -6.87 -7.76 7.55
CA GLY A 236 -5.74 -6.94 7.11
C GLY A 236 -6.05 -5.45 7.14
N TYR A 237 -7.26 -5.05 6.76
CA TYR A 237 -7.71 -3.66 6.78
C TYR A 237 -7.86 -3.14 8.22
N ALA A 238 -8.55 -3.89 9.08
CA ALA A 238 -8.74 -3.55 10.49
C ALA A 238 -7.38 -3.32 11.18
N SER A 239 -6.41 -4.23 10.98
CA SER A 239 -5.10 -4.10 11.62
C SER A 239 -4.26 -2.92 11.13
N ARG A 240 -4.55 -2.35 9.95
CA ARG A 240 -3.82 -1.19 9.39
C ARG A 240 -4.48 0.16 9.67
N ASN A 241 -5.71 0.15 10.21
CA ASN A 241 -6.46 1.38 10.39
C ASN A 241 -7.03 1.54 11.83
N VAL A 242 -6.84 0.53 12.69
CA VAL A 242 -7.30 0.57 14.08
C VAL A 242 -6.63 1.72 14.86
N ASP A 243 -5.40 2.01 14.55
CA ASP A 243 -4.61 3.11 15.12
C ASP A 243 -5.25 4.47 14.89
N THR A 244 -5.68 4.77 13.64
CA THR A 244 -6.37 6.00 13.27
C THR A 244 -7.69 6.14 14.01
N ILE A 245 -8.47 5.05 14.14
CA ILE A 245 -9.73 5.06 14.89
C ILE A 245 -9.48 5.25 16.39
N VAL A 246 -8.53 4.53 16.97
CA VAL A 246 -8.19 4.65 18.40
C VAL A 246 -7.64 6.05 18.71
N ALA A 247 -6.81 6.62 17.84
CA ALA A 247 -6.32 7.98 17.98
C ALA A 247 -7.48 8.99 18.03
N GLY A 248 -8.45 8.87 17.12
CA GLY A 248 -9.61 9.76 17.07
C GLY A 248 -10.55 9.60 18.26
N LEU A 249 -10.85 8.38 18.68
CA LEU A 249 -11.76 8.09 19.79
C LEU A 249 -11.20 8.54 21.14
N ARG A 250 -9.87 8.45 21.34
CA ARG A 250 -9.25 8.75 22.65
C ARG A 250 -8.66 10.17 22.75
N PHE A 251 -8.15 10.70 21.64
CA PHE A 251 -7.39 11.96 21.64
C PHE A 251 -8.01 13.01 20.72
N GLY A 252 -9.15 12.70 20.09
CA GLY A 252 -9.87 13.62 19.23
C GLY A 252 -9.42 13.62 17.77
N VAL A 253 -10.19 14.32 16.95
CA VAL A 253 -10.02 14.38 15.50
C VAL A 253 -8.63 14.86 15.06
N PRO A 254 -8.04 15.94 15.62
CA PRO A 254 -6.70 16.38 15.22
C PRO A 254 -5.62 15.31 15.43
N ALA A 255 -5.73 14.51 16.51
CA ALA A 255 -4.80 13.42 16.80
C ALA A 255 -4.85 12.32 15.72
N SER A 256 -6.05 11.99 15.20
CA SER A 256 -6.18 11.10 14.03
C SER A 256 -5.46 11.65 12.81
N GLY A 257 -5.55 12.97 12.56
CA GLY A 257 -4.87 13.63 11.45
C GLY A 257 -3.35 13.53 11.57
N LEU A 258 -2.80 13.89 12.73
CA LEU A 258 -1.36 13.80 13.03
C LEU A 258 -0.84 12.37 12.84
N TYR A 259 -1.50 11.40 13.47
CA TYR A 259 -1.11 9.99 13.38
C TYR A 259 -1.19 9.46 11.95
N ASN A 260 -2.30 9.70 11.27
CA ASN A 260 -2.51 9.23 9.90
C ASN A 260 -1.47 9.79 8.91
N ARG A 261 -1.09 11.08 9.04
CA ARG A 261 -0.06 11.69 8.19
C ARG A 261 1.33 11.13 8.49
N ALA A 262 1.70 10.99 9.77
CA ALA A 262 2.95 10.35 10.17
C ALA A 262 3.03 8.91 9.63
N PHE A 263 1.95 8.14 9.78
CA PHE A 263 1.88 6.76 9.26
C PHE A 263 2.01 6.70 7.73
N GLN A 264 1.34 7.59 7.00
CA GLN A 264 1.45 7.62 5.53
C GLN A 264 2.85 7.96 5.06
N LEU A 265 3.55 8.92 5.69
CA LEU A 265 4.93 9.25 5.36
C LEU A 265 5.87 8.06 5.58
N MET A 266 5.70 7.34 6.70
CA MET A 266 6.47 6.15 7.02
C MET A 266 6.15 4.99 6.05
N ALA A 267 4.86 4.73 5.77
CA ALA A 267 4.42 3.59 4.98
C ALA A 267 4.72 3.75 3.48
N MET A 268 4.84 4.98 2.97
CA MET A 268 5.02 5.26 1.55
C MET A 268 6.26 4.58 0.95
N PRO A 269 7.50 4.76 1.47
CA PRO A 269 8.67 4.09 0.92
C PRO A 269 8.57 2.56 1.02
N ILE A 270 7.98 2.04 2.11
CA ILE A 270 7.79 0.61 2.31
C ILE A 270 6.94 0.03 1.19
N THR A 271 5.75 0.57 0.97
CA THR A 271 4.79 0.06 -0.02
C THR A 271 5.30 0.19 -1.45
N GLN A 272 6.03 1.26 -1.77
CA GLN A 272 6.57 1.49 -3.11
C GLN A 272 7.67 0.50 -3.49
N LEU A 273 8.43 -0.03 -2.54
CA LEU A 273 9.50 -0.99 -2.79
C LEU A 273 9.08 -2.44 -2.60
N THR A 274 8.30 -2.74 -1.56
CA THR A 274 7.96 -4.14 -1.22
C THR A 274 6.94 -4.76 -2.16
N TYR A 275 5.95 -3.99 -2.66
CA TYR A 275 4.92 -4.51 -3.54
C TYR A 275 5.47 -4.99 -4.90
N PRO A 276 6.33 -4.23 -5.63
CA PRO A 276 6.98 -4.74 -6.84
C PRO A 276 7.93 -5.89 -6.57
N ALA A 277 8.69 -5.83 -5.46
CA ALA A 277 9.60 -6.91 -5.08
C ALA A 277 8.85 -8.24 -4.91
N GLY A 278 7.68 -8.23 -4.26
CA GLY A 278 6.84 -9.41 -4.11
C GLY A 278 6.33 -9.96 -5.44
N LYS A 279 5.91 -9.09 -6.37
CA LYS A 279 5.47 -9.52 -7.72
C LYS A 279 6.56 -10.24 -8.53
N VAL A 280 7.82 -9.92 -8.30
CA VAL A 280 8.96 -10.57 -8.95
C VAL A 280 9.43 -11.80 -8.16
N ALA A 281 9.51 -11.68 -6.84
CA ALA A 281 10.07 -12.72 -5.99
C ALA A 281 9.18 -13.99 -5.94
N LEU A 282 7.87 -13.83 -5.80
CA LEU A 282 6.94 -14.96 -5.62
C LEU A 282 6.96 -15.97 -6.78
N PRO A 283 6.81 -15.56 -8.07
CA PRO A 283 6.84 -16.53 -9.16
C PRO A 283 8.17 -17.27 -9.30
N VAL A 284 9.28 -16.58 -9.01
CA VAL A 284 10.62 -17.22 -9.07
C VAL A 284 10.79 -18.20 -7.93
N LEU A 285 10.45 -17.80 -6.70
CA LEU A 285 10.52 -18.69 -5.53
C LEU A 285 9.62 -19.92 -5.70
N SER A 286 8.42 -19.76 -6.23
CA SER A 286 7.52 -20.91 -6.50
C SER A 286 8.09 -21.91 -7.50
N ARG A 287 8.87 -21.44 -8.49
CA ARG A 287 9.56 -22.33 -9.44
C ARG A 287 10.79 -23.04 -8.84
N LEU A 288 11.36 -22.47 -7.78
CA LEU A 288 12.55 -23.00 -7.09
C LEU A 288 12.20 -23.83 -5.86
N GLN A 289 10.89 -24.07 -5.60
CA GLN A 289 10.44 -24.71 -4.35
C GLN A 289 11.03 -26.12 -4.12
N ASP A 290 11.39 -26.84 -5.20
CA ASP A 290 11.92 -28.20 -5.16
C ASP A 290 13.47 -28.25 -5.08
N ASP A 291 14.15 -27.08 -5.19
CA ASP A 291 15.62 -26.95 -5.03
C ASP A 291 15.92 -26.04 -3.82
N ASP A 292 16.09 -26.65 -2.66
CA ASP A 292 16.30 -25.95 -1.39
C ASP A 292 17.48 -24.96 -1.43
N ALA A 293 18.59 -25.33 -2.08
CA ALA A 293 19.79 -24.52 -2.11
C ALA A 293 19.63 -23.28 -3.02
N ARG A 294 18.94 -23.41 -4.17
CA ARG A 294 18.65 -22.27 -5.04
C ARG A 294 17.55 -21.41 -4.47
N PHE A 295 16.51 -22.00 -3.89
CA PHE A 295 15.43 -21.29 -3.22
C PHE A 295 15.97 -20.37 -2.14
N GLU A 296 16.78 -20.92 -1.23
CA GLU A 296 17.36 -20.17 -0.11
C GLU A 296 18.30 -19.05 -0.58
N ARG A 297 19.20 -19.33 -1.52
CA ARG A 297 20.10 -18.32 -2.10
C ARG A 297 19.35 -17.15 -2.74
N TYR A 298 18.30 -17.46 -3.51
CA TYR A 298 17.47 -16.44 -4.15
C TYR A 298 16.71 -15.61 -3.12
N LEU A 299 16.10 -16.27 -2.14
CA LEU A 299 15.34 -15.65 -1.05
C LEU A 299 16.21 -14.71 -0.20
N LEU A 300 17.35 -15.18 0.28
CA LEU A 300 18.28 -14.39 1.09
C LEU A 300 18.81 -13.19 0.31
N ARG A 301 19.15 -13.38 -0.96
CA ARG A 301 19.55 -12.28 -1.84
C ARG A 301 18.43 -11.27 -2.04
N GLY A 302 17.19 -11.72 -2.28
CA GLY A 302 16.02 -10.88 -2.40
C GLY A 302 15.74 -10.06 -1.13
N GLN A 303 15.82 -10.70 0.05
CA GLN A 303 15.71 -10.04 1.34
C GLN A 303 16.81 -8.98 1.51
N THR A 304 18.07 -9.34 1.22
CA THR A 304 19.22 -8.43 1.38
C THR A 304 19.06 -7.19 0.50
N VAL A 305 18.74 -7.38 -0.80
CA VAL A 305 18.54 -6.26 -1.74
C VAL A 305 17.39 -5.36 -1.28
N LEU A 306 16.27 -5.95 -0.88
CA LEU A 306 15.09 -5.19 -0.40
C LEU A 306 15.42 -4.38 0.85
N LEU A 307 16.05 -5.00 1.86
CA LEU A 307 16.38 -4.32 3.11
C LEU A 307 17.41 -3.20 2.89
N HIS A 308 18.49 -3.43 2.12
CA HIS A 308 19.50 -2.39 1.86
C HIS A 308 19.00 -1.28 0.91
N ALA A 309 17.92 -1.51 0.17
CA ALA A 309 17.25 -0.45 -0.61
C ALA A 309 16.27 0.39 0.24
N LEU A 310 15.58 -0.24 1.19
CA LEU A 310 14.52 0.37 1.97
C LEU A 310 15.01 1.00 3.27
N LEU A 311 15.82 0.27 4.05
CA LEU A 311 16.21 0.69 5.39
C LEU A 311 17.04 1.98 5.48
N PRO A 312 17.87 2.37 4.48
CA PRO A 312 18.49 3.70 4.46
C PRO A 312 17.46 4.85 4.50
N ILE A 313 16.34 4.69 3.79
CA ILE A 313 15.26 5.68 3.79
C ILE A 313 14.59 5.72 5.17
N VAL A 314 14.29 4.54 5.73
CA VAL A 314 13.72 4.43 7.08
C VAL A 314 14.66 5.00 8.13
N ALA A 315 15.97 4.79 7.98
CA ALA A 315 16.99 5.33 8.89
C ALA A 315 17.01 6.87 8.87
N LEU A 316 16.91 7.49 7.69
CA LEU A 316 16.78 8.95 7.59
C LEU A 316 15.50 9.46 8.23
N VAL A 317 14.36 8.80 7.98
CA VAL A 317 13.07 9.17 8.58
C VAL A 317 13.12 9.04 10.11
N CYS A 318 13.75 8.00 10.63
CA CYS A 318 13.91 7.78 12.07
C CYS A 318 14.85 8.82 12.72
N ALA A 319 15.94 9.18 12.01
CA ALA A 319 16.96 10.09 12.53
C ALA A 319 16.56 11.57 12.47
N LEU A 320 15.76 11.96 11.47
CA LEU A 320 15.43 13.34 11.14
C LEU A 320 13.91 13.57 11.04
N PRO A 321 13.11 13.14 12.03
CA PRO A 321 11.64 13.21 11.93
C PRO A 321 11.12 14.65 11.88
N GLU A 322 11.70 15.57 12.65
CA GLU A 322 11.31 16.98 12.69
C GLU A 322 11.55 17.64 11.33
N GLN A 323 12.73 17.45 10.76
CA GLN A 323 13.12 18.04 9.48
C GLN A 323 12.28 17.49 8.33
N ILE A 324 11.97 16.19 8.37
CA ILE A 324 11.12 15.56 7.35
C ILE A 324 9.68 16.05 7.46
N ILE A 325 9.14 16.20 8.67
CA ILE A 325 7.82 16.77 8.88
C ILE A 325 7.77 18.22 8.39
N ASP A 326 8.77 19.04 8.75
CA ASP A 326 8.81 20.44 8.34
C ASP A 326 8.90 20.59 6.80
N ILE A 327 9.75 19.81 6.15
CA ILE A 327 9.88 19.81 4.68
C ILE A 327 8.60 19.31 4.00
N ALA A 328 8.04 18.20 4.48
CA ALA A 328 6.93 17.53 3.81
C ALA A 328 5.56 18.12 4.13
N LEU A 329 5.32 18.50 5.39
CA LEU A 329 4.00 18.92 5.86
C LEU A 329 3.98 20.39 6.35
N GLY A 330 5.10 20.89 6.84
CA GLY A 330 5.23 22.23 7.40
C GLY A 330 5.11 22.29 8.93
N PRO A 331 5.33 23.49 9.53
CA PRO A 331 5.50 23.64 10.98
C PRO A 331 4.22 23.33 11.79
N THR A 332 3.05 23.47 11.22
CA THR A 332 1.77 23.14 11.87
C THR A 332 1.66 21.65 12.24
N TRP A 333 2.51 20.80 11.66
CA TRP A 333 2.55 19.35 11.86
C TRP A 333 3.66 18.87 12.80
N SER A 334 4.35 19.79 13.49
CA SER A 334 5.51 19.48 14.35
C SER A 334 5.22 18.35 15.37
N GLN A 335 4.01 18.30 15.92
CA GLN A 335 3.57 17.25 16.84
C GLN A 335 3.53 15.84 16.21
N ALA A 336 3.57 15.73 14.89
CA ALA A 336 3.66 14.44 14.20
C ALA A 336 5.08 13.86 14.17
N ALA A 337 6.12 14.66 14.49
CA ALA A 337 7.51 14.21 14.41
C ALA A 337 7.85 13.07 15.39
N PRO A 338 7.53 13.12 16.69
CA PRO A 338 7.78 11.99 17.59
C PRO A 338 7.00 10.75 17.20
N ILE A 339 5.76 10.90 16.69
CA ILE A 339 4.96 9.79 16.19
C ILE A 339 5.67 9.14 14.99
N LEU A 340 6.14 9.95 14.03
CA LEU A 340 6.87 9.48 12.86
C LEU A 340 8.13 8.72 13.25
N GLN A 341 8.90 9.22 14.23
CA GLN A 341 10.11 8.57 14.73
C GLN A 341 9.84 7.17 15.27
N ILE A 342 8.82 7.05 16.15
CA ILE A 342 8.45 5.76 16.75
C ILE A 342 7.94 4.78 15.67
N LEU A 343 7.11 5.25 14.75
CA LEU A 343 6.63 4.45 13.63
C LEU A 343 7.78 3.99 12.74
N ALA A 344 8.79 4.84 12.49
CA ALA A 344 9.98 4.47 11.72
C ALA A 344 10.83 3.40 12.42
N LEU A 345 10.90 3.40 13.76
CA LEU A 345 11.50 2.28 14.51
C LEU A 345 10.75 0.95 14.24
N GLY A 346 9.42 0.97 14.22
CA GLY A 346 8.63 -0.20 13.84
C GLY A 346 8.85 -0.64 12.40
N ALA A 347 9.04 0.31 11.50
CA ALA A 347 9.24 0.06 10.06
C ALA A 347 10.49 -0.76 9.74
N PHE A 348 11.56 -0.70 10.54
CA PHE A 348 12.73 -1.58 10.40
C PHE A 348 12.34 -3.05 10.49
N PHE A 349 11.51 -3.40 11.46
CA PHE A 349 11.05 -4.77 11.68
C PHE A 349 9.97 -5.18 10.68
N GLU A 350 9.08 -4.27 10.31
CA GLU A 350 8.07 -4.52 9.28
C GLU A 350 8.72 -4.85 7.94
N ALA A 351 9.78 -4.13 7.55
CA ALA A 351 10.53 -4.42 6.34
C ALA A 351 11.14 -5.83 6.33
N ALA A 352 11.63 -6.32 7.47
CA ALA A 352 12.14 -7.68 7.59
C ALA A 352 11.05 -8.75 7.54
N ASN A 353 9.82 -8.41 7.95
CA ASN A 353 8.68 -9.33 8.02
C ASN A 353 8.05 -9.68 6.66
N PHE A 354 8.48 -9.06 5.55
CA PHE A 354 8.01 -9.45 4.21
C PHE A 354 8.52 -10.82 3.77
N SER A 355 9.77 -11.18 4.11
CA SER A 355 10.39 -12.43 3.68
C SER A 355 9.72 -13.70 4.23
N PRO A 356 9.28 -13.82 5.50
CA PRO A 356 8.46 -14.92 5.98
C PRO A 356 7.20 -15.16 5.14
N SER A 357 6.50 -14.09 4.78
CA SER A 357 5.29 -14.18 3.96
C SER A 357 5.57 -14.73 2.56
N TRP A 358 6.70 -14.37 1.95
CA TRP A 358 7.10 -14.92 0.65
C TRP A 358 7.39 -16.41 0.70
N VAL A 359 8.05 -16.89 1.75
CA VAL A 359 8.30 -18.34 1.94
C VAL A 359 6.99 -19.11 2.01
N LEU A 360 6.09 -18.69 2.92
CA LEU A 360 4.82 -19.39 3.13
C LEU A 360 3.92 -19.38 1.89
N GLN A 361 3.96 -18.31 1.09
CA GLN A 361 3.22 -18.23 -0.17
C GLN A 361 3.86 -19.09 -1.27
N ALA A 362 5.16 -18.99 -1.47
CA ALA A 362 5.88 -19.68 -2.54
C ALA A 362 5.89 -21.21 -2.36
N THR A 363 5.88 -21.71 -1.12
CA THR A 363 5.81 -23.15 -0.79
C THR A 363 4.38 -23.69 -0.72
N GLY A 364 3.36 -22.87 -1.06
CA GLY A 364 1.96 -23.30 -0.96
C GLY A 364 1.44 -23.51 0.46
N ALA A 365 2.20 -23.11 1.50
CA ALA A 365 1.82 -23.26 2.91
C ALA A 365 0.77 -22.22 3.35
N THR A 366 -0.28 -22.01 2.53
CA THR A 366 -1.31 -20.98 2.72
C THR A 366 -2.07 -21.12 4.03
N GLY A 367 -2.31 -22.38 4.50
CA GLY A 367 -2.91 -22.64 5.79
C GLY A 367 -2.04 -22.15 6.98
N MET A 368 -0.71 -22.23 6.87
CA MET A 368 0.21 -21.69 7.87
C MET A 368 0.25 -20.16 7.81
N LEU A 369 0.21 -19.57 6.62
CA LEU A 369 0.11 -18.12 6.44
C LEU A 369 -1.17 -17.57 7.09
N LEU A 370 -2.30 -18.27 6.90
CA LEU A 370 -3.57 -17.89 7.56
C LEU A 370 -3.45 -17.94 9.08
N ARG A 371 -2.92 -19.04 9.64
CA ARG A 371 -2.73 -19.17 11.11
C ARG A 371 -1.80 -18.09 11.65
N TYR A 372 -0.70 -17.81 10.97
CA TYR A 372 0.18 -16.68 11.30
C TYR A 372 -0.58 -15.35 11.31
N THR A 373 -1.34 -15.07 10.26
CA THR A 373 -2.13 -13.84 10.15
C THR A 373 -3.17 -13.69 11.24
N LEU A 374 -3.86 -14.81 11.60
CA LEU A 374 -4.85 -14.86 12.68
C LEU A 374 -4.26 -14.65 14.07
N VAL A 375 -2.96 -14.82 14.24
CA VAL A 375 -2.26 -14.51 15.51
C VAL A 375 -1.61 -13.13 15.45
N ALA A 376 -0.89 -12.84 14.38
CA ALA A 376 -0.10 -11.61 14.25
C ALA A 376 -0.97 -10.35 14.16
N LYS A 377 -2.12 -10.39 13.45
CA LYS A 377 -2.96 -9.21 13.27
C LYS A 377 -3.74 -8.83 14.54
N PRO A 378 -4.39 -9.75 15.25
CA PRO A 378 -4.98 -9.43 16.55
C PRO A 378 -3.95 -8.98 17.58
N LEU A 379 -2.76 -9.62 17.62
CA LEU A 379 -1.68 -9.17 18.50
C LEU A 379 -1.32 -7.70 18.24
N MET A 380 -1.18 -7.30 16.98
CA MET A 380 -0.91 -5.91 16.59
C MET A 380 -2.03 -4.98 17.10
N ILE A 381 -3.31 -5.36 16.89
CA ILE A 381 -4.46 -4.58 17.35
C ILE A 381 -4.42 -4.41 18.87
N VAL A 382 -4.20 -5.49 19.62
CA VAL A 382 -4.13 -5.46 21.09
C VAL A 382 -3.01 -4.54 21.56
N LEU A 383 -1.83 -4.61 20.96
CA LEU A 383 -0.69 -3.77 21.33
C LEU A 383 -0.94 -2.28 21.02
N ILE A 384 -1.57 -1.97 19.90
CA ILE A 384 -1.97 -0.59 19.53
C ILE A 384 -2.98 -0.05 20.56
N VAL A 385 -4.02 -0.84 20.87
CA VAL A 385 -5.04 -0.44 21.85
C VAL A 385 -4.45 -0.33 23.26
N ALA A 386 -3.59 -1.25 23.67
CA ALA A 386 -2.89 -1.14 24.95
C ALA A 386 -1.94 0.06 25.00
N GLY A 387 -1.19 0.30 23.92
CA GLY A 387 -0.29 1.45 23.79
C GLY A 387 -1.03 2.78 23.92
N SER A 388 -2.30 2.86 23.50
CA SER A 388 -3.09 4.09 23.62
C SER A 388 -3.32 4.57 25.07
N GLN A 389 -3.03 3.74 26.09
CA GLN A 389 -3.02 4.17 27.48
C GLN A 389 -1.84 5.11 27.80
N LEU A 390 -0.78 5.07 26.99
CA LEU A 390 0.43 5.90 27.13
C LEU A 390 0.37 7.17 26.26
N GLY A 391 -0.78 7.53 25.73
CA GLY A 391 -0.95 8.70 24.87
C GLY A 391 -0.91 8.37 23.37
N LEU A 392 -0.85 9.40 22.55
CA LEU A 392 -0.83 9.27 21.10
C LEU A 392 0.46 8.60 20.60
N GLU A 393 1.60 8.92 21.20
CA GLU A 393 2.88 8.26 20.93
C GLU A 393 2.86 6.78 21.35
N GLY A 394 2.10 6.46 22.40
CA GLY A 394 1.90 5.10 22.84
C GLY A 394 1.20 4.21 21.82
N ILE A 395 0.30 4.76 20.97
CA ILE A 395 -0.28 4.05 19.82
C ILE A 395 0.83 3.65 18.84
N ALA A 396 1.73 4.60 18.52
CA ALA A 396 2.88 4.35 17.64
C ALA A 396 3.86 3.33 18.25
N LEU A 397 4.07 3.39 19.58
CA LEU A 397 4.88 2.41 20.29
C LEU A 397 4.25 1.01 20.22
N GLY A 398 2.93 0.89 20.41
CA GLY A 398 2.19 -0.37 20.25
C GLY A 398 2.39 -0.97 18.86
N TYR A 399 2.33 -0.13 17.80
CA TYR A 399 2.65 -0.54 16.44
C TYR A 399 4.11 -1.02 16.30
N ALA A 400 5.08 -0.25 16.82
CA ALA A 400 6.49 -0.59 16.72
C ALA A 400 6.85 -1.89 17.44
N VAL A 401 6.34 -2.08 18.66
CA VAL A 401 6.48 -3.33 19.43
C VAL A 401 5.80 -4.48 18.69
N GLY A 402 4.60 -4.26 18.16
CA GLY A 402 3.88 -5.24 17.35
C GLY A 402 4.67 -5.68 16.12
N ALA A 403 5.28 -4.76 15.39
CA ALA A 403 6.12 -5.07 14.24
C ALA A 403 7.38 -5.88 14.66
N ALA A 404 8.01 -5.48 15.77
CA ALA A 404 9.18 -6.18 16.33
C ALA A 404 8.85 -7.61 16.77
N LEU A 405 7.67 -7.86 17.32
CA LEU A 405 7.24 -9.19 17.76
C LEU A 405 6.73 -10.07 16.61
N THR A 406 6.03 -9.49 15.63
CA THR A 406 5.46 -10.26 14.52
C THR A 406 6.51 -10.77 13.55
N TRP A 407 7.68 -10.13 13.43
CA TRP A 407 8.77 -10.62 12.61
C TRP A 407 9.33 -11.97 13.10
N PRO A 408 9.87 -12.15 14.34
CA PRO A 408 10.31 -13.44 14.81
C PRO A 408 9.17 -14.46 14.88
N LEU A 409 7.95 -14.02 15.20
CA LEU A 409 6.77 -14.86 15.14
C LEU A 409 6.56 -15.45 13.74
N GLY A 410 6.65 -14.66 12.68
CA GLY A 410 6.58 -15.14 11.30
C GLY A 410 7.65 -16.19 10.97
N LEU A 411 8.87 -16.01 11.47
CA LEU A 411 9.96 -16.95 11.28
C LEU A 411 9.73 -18.29 12.03
N LEU A 412 9.00 -18.29 13.16
CA LEU A 412 8.60 -19.53 13.83
C LEU A 412 7.67 -20.37 12.95
N TRP A 413 6.80 -19.75 12.17
CA TRP A 413 5.97 -20.47 11.17
C TRP A 413 6.80 -20.97 10.01
N VAL A 414 7.74 -20.16 9.49
CA VAL A 414 8.68 -20.59 8.44
C VAL A 414 9.51 -21.78 8.91
N ARG A 415 9.98 -21.78 10.17
CA ARG A 415 10.74 -22.90 10.75
C ARG A 415 10.02 -24.25 10.63
N ARG A 416 8.70 -24.28 10.67
CA ARG A 416 7.90 -25.50 10.51
C ARG A 416 7.90 -26.05 9.08
N VAL A 417 8.24 -25.20 8.10
CA VAL A 417 8.33 -25.59 6.68
C VAL A 417 9.78 -25.81 6.27
N ARG A 418 10.67 -24.86 6.66
CA ARG A 418 12.10 -24.82 6.29
C ARG A 418 12.94 -24.26 7.45
N ALA A 419 13.37 -25.14 8.34
CA ALA A 419 14.02 -24.74 9.59
C ALA A 419 15.34 -23.97 9.39
N ALA A 420 16.21 -24.43 8.49
CA ALA A 420 17.48 -23.78 8.17
C ALA A 420 17.27 -22.38 7.58
N THR A 421 16.35 -22.27 6.63
CA THR A 421 15.98 -21.00 5.97
C THR A 421 15.49 -19.97 6.97
N ALA A 422 14.67 -20.36 7.96
CA ALA A 422 14.20 -19.44 8.99
C ALA A 422 15.33 -18.81 9.80
N ARG A 423 16.35 -19.61 10.18
CA ARG A 423 17.54 -19.11 10.89
C ARG A 423 18.34 -18.15 10.03
N HIS A 424 18.58 -18.49 8.77
CA HIS A 424 19.36 -17.64 7.87
C HIS A 424 18.62 -16.32 7.56
N LEU A 425 17.31 -16.35 7.39
CA LEU A 425 16.48 -15.14 7.24
C LEU A 425 16.56 -14.24 8.47
N PHE A 426 16.52 -14.84 9.68
CA PHE A 426 16.67 -14.07 10.91
C PHE A 426 18.03 -13.40 11.00
N LEU A 427 19.12 -14.15 10.83
CA LEU A 427 20.48 -13.60 10.92
C LEU A 427 20.73 -12.51 9.89
N ASN A 428 20.33 -12.74 8.64
CA ASN A 428 20.48 -11.76 7.57
C ASN A 428 19.66 -10.49 7.82
N GLY A 429 18.39 -10.66 8.27
CA GLY A 429 17.52 -9.55 8.64
C GLY A 429 18.03 -8.79 9.86
N ALA A 430 18.51 -9.49 10.89
CA ALA A 430 19.04 -8.88 12.11
C ALA A 430 20.30 -8.02 11.83
N VAL A 431 21.21 -8.50 10.97
CA VAL A 431 22.37 -7.71 10.52
C VAL A 431 21.92 -6.42 9.82
N ALA A 432 20.95 -6.52 8.89
CA ALA A 432 20.47 -5.34 8.16
C ALA A 432 19.73 -4.36 9.09
N VAL A 433 18.84 -4.85 9.93
CA VAL A 433 18.05 -4.03 10.86
C VAL A 433 18.94 -3.34 11.88
N SER A 434 19.79 -4.10 12.60
CA SER A 434 20.69 -3.52 13.63
C SER A 434 21.69 -2.53 13.05
N GLY A 435 22.26 -2.82 11.88
CA GLY A 435 23.18 -1.91 11.20
C GLY A 435 22.51 -0.60 10.80
N HIS A 436 21.28 -0.63 10.27
CA HIS A 436 20.59 0.60 9.90
C HIS A 436 20.04 1.38 11.11
N ILE A 437 19.68 0.71 12.21
CA ILE A 437 19.37 1.39 13.47
C ILE A 437 20.62 2.12 13.99
N ALA A 438 21.79 1.49 13.96
CA ALA A 438 23.04 2.15 14.34
C ALA A 438 23.37 3.34 13.43
N ILE A 439 23.14 3.21 12.10
CA ILE A 439 23.27 4.32 11.16
C ILE A 439 22.31 5.46 11.52
N ALA A 440 21.05 5.16 11.81
CA ALA A 440 20.06 6.17 12.20
C ALA A 440 20.51 6.92 13.47
N ALA A 441 21.04 6.21 14.48
CA ALA A 441 21.58 6.82 15.70
C ALA A 441 22.79 7.72 15.41
N CYS A 442 23.72 7.26 14.53
CA CYS A 442 24.86 8.08 14.10
C CYS A 442 24.41 9.35 13.36
N VAL A 443 23.46 9.23 12.42
CA VAL A 443 22.91 10.38 11.69
C VAL A 443 22.28 11.39 12.65
N ALA A 444 21.43 10.92 13.58
CA ALA A 444 20.80 11.77 14.57
C ALA A 444 21.85 12.46 15.47
N GLY A 445 22.89 11.74 15.90
CA GLY A 445 23.99 12.29 16.70
C GLY A 445 24.77 13.38 15.96
N VAL A 446 25.18 13.12 14.72
CA VAL A 446 25.93 14.07 13.90
C VAL A 446 25.12 15.33 13.61
N VAL A 447 23.85 15.19 13.20
CA VAL A 447 22.98 16.34 12.93
C VAL A 447 22.71 17.16 14.20
N ARG A 448 22.56 16.50 15.36
CA ARG A 448 22.39 17.21 16.64
C ARG A 448 23.64 18.00 17.04
N VAL A 449 24.84 17.46 16.79
CA VAL A 449 26.13 18.13 17.10
C VAL A 449 26.40 19.29 16.15
N LEU A 450 26.18 19.10 14.85
CA LEU A 450 26.41 20.12 13.83
C LEU A 450 25.35 21.22 13.82
N ALA A 451 24.18 20.94 14.39
CA ALA A 451 23.04 21.86 14.53
C ALA A 451 22.77 22.73 13.27
N PRO A 452 22.48 22.12 12.11
CA PRO A 452 22.34 22.86 10.83
C PRO A 452 21.18 23.86 10.90
N ASP A 453 21.36 25.05 10.29
CA ASP A 453 20.42 26.18 10.36
C ASP A 453 19.08 25.93 9.66
N SER A 454 18.99 24.91 8.78
CA SER A 454 17.76 24.62 8.06
C SER A 454 17.46 23.11 7.97
N ALA A 455 16.19 22.76 7.80
CA ALA A 455 15.76 21.38 7.62
C ALA A 455 16.41 20.73 6.36
N TRP A 456 16.63 21.51 5.31
CA TRP A 456 17.28 21.03 4.09
C TRP A 456 18.76 20.73 4.30
N THR A 457 19.48 21.62 5.00
CA THR A 457 20.91 21.37 5.34
C THR A 457 21.05 20.19 6.26
N ALA A 458 20.15 20.01 7.23
CA ALA A 458 20.12 18.83 8.08
C ALA A 458 19.89 17.54 7.27
N LEU A 459 18.99 17.56 6.28
CA LEU A 459 18.76 16.41 5.41
C LEU A 459 19.99 16.06 4.57
N VAL A 460 20.68 17.06 4.00
CA VAL A 460 21.91 16.85 3.23
C VAL A 460 23.03 16.29 4.10
N VAL A 461 23.24 16.86 5.30
CA VAL A 461 24.21 16.36 6.30
C VAL A 461 23.87 14.94 6.70
N GLY A 462 22.59 14.67 6.99
CA GLY A 462 22.11 13.33 7.35
C GLY A 462 22.32 12.29 6.25
N ALA A 463 22.00 12.64 4.99
CA ALA A 463 22.27 11.76 3.83
C ALA A 463 23.76 11.52 3.61
N GLY A 464 24.60 12.55 3.75
CA GLY A 464 26.05 12.43 3.70
C GLY A 464 26.59 11.51 4.80
N THR A 465 26.16 11.71 6.05
CA THR A 465 26.52 10.86 7.19
C THR A 465 26.09 9.40 6.96
N LEU A 466 24.85 9.18 6.49
CA LEU A 466 24.37 7.84 6.15
C LEU A 466 25.26 7.17 5.11
N ALA A 467 25.66 7.88 4.06
CA ALA A 467 26.52 7.34 3.01
C ALA A 467 27.92 6.98 3.57
N VAL A 468 28.51 7.87 4.38
CA VAL A 468 29.84 7.65 5.00
C VAL A 468 29.79 6.47 5.97
N VAL A 469 28.83 6.41 6.88
CA VAL A 469 28.70 5.32 7.86
C VAL A 469 28.41 4.00 7.16
N THR A 470 27.58 3.98 6.12
CA THR A 470 27.32 2.80 5.29
C THR A 470 28.62 2.29 4.63
N ALA A 471 29.45 3.20 4.10
CA ALA A 471 30.75 2.86 3.52
C ALA A 471 31.73 2.31 4.57
N LEU A 472 31.82 2.94 5.73
CA LEU A 472 32.67 2.49 6.84
C LEU A 472 32.25 1.09 7.34
N LEU A 473 30.95 0.85 7.50
CA LEU A 473 30.45 -0.48 7.85
C LEU A 473 30.77 -1.52 6.77
N ALA A 474 30.74 -1.14 5.49
CA ALA A 474 31.13 -2.04 4.40
C ALA A 474 32.63 -2.37 4.38
N LEU A 475 33.50 -1.50 4.93
CA LEU A 475 34.93 -1.77 5.10
C LEU A 475 35.21 -2.75 6.26
N VAL A 476 34.49 -2.53 7.37
CA VAL A 476 34.77 -3.27 8.63
C VAL A 476 33.96 -4.56 8.74
N TRP A 477 32.75 -4.61 8.22
CA TRP A 477 31.82 -5.73 8.41
C TRP A 477 31.54 -6.50 7.11
N PRO A 478 32.16 -7.71 6.93
CA PRO A 478 32.04 -8.47 5.68
C PRO A 478 30.63 -8.86 5.29
N ALA A 479 29.72 -9.11 6.26
CA ALA A 479 28.32 -9.42 6.00
C ALA A 479 27.59 -8.19 5.43
N TRP A 480 27.86 -7.01 5.98
CA TRP A 480 27.33 -5.74 5.49
C TRP A 480 27.82 -5.41 4.08
N ARG A 481 29.13 -5.56 3.83
CA ARG A 481 29.73 -5.36 2.49
C ARG A 481 29.05 -6.21 1.42
N ARG A 482 28.77 -7.49 1.71
CA ARG A 482 28.04 -8.36 0.79
C ARG A 482 26.64 -7.82 0.47
N GLY A 483 25.94 -7.25 1.44
CA GLY A 483 24.65 -6.61 1.27
C GLY A 483 24.69 -5.43 0.32
N VAL A 484 25.58 -4.48 0.57
CA VAL A 484 25.77 -3.27 -0.25
C VAL A 484 26.17 -3.64 -1.68
N LEU A 485 27.14 -4.55 -1.86
CA LEU A 485 27.59 -5.02 -3.18
C LEU A 485 26.48 -5.72 -3.96
N SER A 486 25.61 -6.50 -3.28
CA SER A 486 24.47 -7.16 -3.92
C SER A 486 23.44 -6.16 -4.47
N LEU A 487 23.20 -5.08 -3.74
CA LEU A 487 22.35 -3.98 -4.19
C LEU A 487 22.95 -3.27 -5.41
N LEU A 488 24.23 -2.87 -5.34
CA LEU A 488 24.91 -2.19 -6.45
C LEU A 488 24.93 -3.04 -7.71
N TRP A 489 25.24 -4.31 -7.60
CA TRP A 489 25.23 -5.24 -8.73
C TRP A 489 23.83 -5.38 -9.36
N THR A 490 22.78 -5.42 -8.54
CA THR A 490 21.39 -5.48 -9.02
C THR A 490 21.01 -4.22 -9.78
N VAL A 491 21.43 -3.04 -9.29
CA VAL A 491 21.22 -1.75 -9.96
C VAL A 491 21.98 -1.69 -11.29
N GLN A 492 23.24 -2.15 -11.33
CA GLN A 492 24.05 -2.22 -12.55
C GLN A 492 23.42 -3.13 -13.61
N LEU A 493 22.93 -4.32 -13.22
CA LEU A 493 22.22 -5.23 -14.12
C LEU A 493 20.94 -4.60 -14.68
N ALA A 494 20.17 -3.89 -13.85
CA ALA A 494 18.98 -3.20 -14.30
C ALA A 494 19.31 -2.10 -15.34
N ARG A 495 20.37 -1.32 -15.11
CA ARG A 495 20.86 -0.29 -16.06
C ARG A 495 21.35 -0.91 -17.35
N ALA A 496 22.15 -1.99 -17.28
CA ALA A 496 22.68 -2.67 -18.46
C ALA A 496 21.58 -3.30 -19.35
N ARG A 497 20.48 -3.74 -18.75
CA ARG A 497 19.30 -4.24 -19.50
C ARG A 497 18.47 -3.12 -20.09
N ALA A 498 18.33 -2.00 -19.41
CA ALA A 498 17.60 -0.83 -19.92
C ALA A 498 18.33 -0.16 -21.12
N GLY A 499 19.65 -0.27 -21.21
CA GLY A 499 20.48 0.28 -22.29
C GLY A 499 20.67 -0.63 -23.50
N ARG A 500 20.19 -1.90 -23.46
CA ARG A 500 20.28 -2.80 -24.64
C ARG A 500 19.00 -2.65 -25.48
N PRO A 501 19.10 -2.23 -26.77
CA PRO A 501 17.95 -2.32 -27.66
C PRO A 501 17.51 -3.77 -27.76
N ALA A 502 16.21 -4.00 -27.68
CA ALA A 502 15.62 -5.34 -27.83
C ALA A 502 16.06 -5.91 -29.21
N ARG A 503 16.96 -6.89 -29.14
CA ARG A 503 17.31 -7.71 -30.31
C ARG A 503 16.21 -8.74 -30.57
#